data_b3cef0f86504969573fc57ea7798518f
#
_entry.id   b3cef0f86504969573fc57ea7798518f
#
_cell.length_a   1.000
_cell.length_b   1.000
_cell.length_c   1.000
_cell.angle_alpha   90.00
_cell.angle_beta   90.00
_cell.angle_gamma   90.00
#
_symmetry.space_group_name_H-M   'P 1'
#
loop_
_entity.id
_entity.type
_entity.pdbx_description
1 polymer ?
#
loop_
_entity_poly.entity_id
_entity_poly.type
_entity_poly.pdbx_seq_one_letter_code
_entity_poly.pdbx_strand_id
1 'polypeptide(L)' 'MNKTIANLAERAAQESALVETYLNLEVSVDDKTYQIPGAFIEAFAKLIVREAATLAYDGPNGILEHFGVDND' A
#
# COMPACT_ATOMS: atom_id res chain seq x y z
N MET A 1 3.54 12.14 4.24
CA MET A 1 2.94 11.14 3.32
C MET A 1 1.71 11.75 2.69
N ASN A 2 1.49 11.48 1.42
CA ASN A 2 0.34 12.07 0.76
C ASN A 2 -0.97 11.46 1.26
N LYS A 3 -2.04 12.24 1.15
CA LYS A 3 -3.33 11.92 1.74
C LYS A 3 -3.96 10.66 1.17
N THR A 4 -3.84 10.45 -0.14
CA THR A 4 -4.42 9.30 -0.80
C THR A 4 -3.78 8.01 -0.30
N ILE A 5 -2.45 7.97 -0.27
CA ILE A 5 -1.70 6.81 0.21
C ILE A 5 -1.96 6.59 1.71
N ALA A 6 -1.97 7.67 2.49
CA ALA A 6 -2.23 7.58 3.93
C ALA A 6 -3.62 7.00 4.22
N ASN A 7 -4.64 7.41 3.47
CA ASN A 7 -5.99 6.88 3.64
C ASN A 7 -6.08 5.39 3.28
N LEU A 8 -5.40 4.98 2.22
CA LEU A 8 -5.35 3.57 1.84
C LEU A 8 -4.59 2.73 2.87
N ALA A 9 -3.51 3.29 3.43
CA ALA A 9 -2.77 2.62 4.49
C ALA A 9 -3.62 2.43 5.75
N GLU A 10 -4.41 3.45 6.11
CA GLU A 10 -5.31 3.36 7.25
C GLU A 10 -6.38 2.29 7.04
N ARG A 11 -6.97 2.23 5.85
CA ARG A 11 -7.94 1.19 5.51
C ARG A 11 -7.30 -0.20 5.55
N ALA A 12 -6.08 -0.33 5.04
CA ALA A 12 -5.35 -1.59 5.07
C ALA A 12 -5.08 -2.04 6.52
N ALA A 13 -4.74 -1.10 7.39
CA ALA A 13 -4.52 -1.40 8.80
C ALA A 13 -5.82 -1.89 9.46
N GLN A 14 -6.95 -1.26 9.16
CA GLN A 14 -8.24 -1.68 9.68
C GLN A 14 -8.63 -3.08 9.19
N GLU A 15 -8.46 -3.35 7.90
CA GLU A 15 -8.76 -4.66 7.34
C GLU A 15 -7.84 -5.75 7.88
N SER A 16 -6.55 -5.46 8.02
CA SER A 16 -5.57 -6.44 8.49
C SER A 16 -5.72 -6.75 9.98
N ALA A 17 -6.26 -5.81 10.76
CA ALA A 17 -6.50 -6.02 12.18
C ALA A 17 -7.53 -7.12 12.44
N LEU A 18 -8.36 -7.44 11.45
CA LEU A 18 -9.36 -8.50 11.55
C LEU A 18 -8.83 -9.89 11.16
N VAL A 19 -7.59 -9.95 10.69
CA VAL A 19 -6.97 -11.20 10.24
C VAL A 19 -6.10 -11.76 11.34
N GLU A 20 -6.36 -13.01 11.72
CA GLU A 20 -5.64 -13.67 12.81
C GLU A 20 -4.33 -14.33 12.37
N THR A 21 -3.85 -14.05 11.18
CA THR A 21 -2.62 -14.63 10.66
C THR A 21 -1.44 -13.74 11.03
N TYR A 22 -0.44 -14.32 11.70
CA TYR A 22 0.64 -13.56 12.33
C TYR A 22 1.98 -13.72 11.62
N LEU A 23 1.98 -13.93 10.31
CA LEU A 23 3.22 -14.01 9.57
C LEU A 23 3.71 -12.61 9.25
N ASN A 24 4.75 -12.19 9.95
CA ASN A 24 5.44 -10.95 9.62
C ASN A 24 6.45 -11.21 8.51
N LEU A 25 6.52 -10.26 7.59
CA LEU A 25 7.59 -10.24 6.61
C LEU A 25 8.79 -9.53 7.22
N GLU A 26 9.92 -10.20 7.23
CA GLU A 26 11.17 -9.62 7.71
C GLU A 26 11.96 -9.09 6.52
N VAL A 27 12.25 -7.79 6.53
CA VAL A 27 12.99 -7.13 5.47
C VAL A 27 14.22 -6.47 6.06
N SER A 28 15.39 -6.78 5.54
CA SER A 28 16.65 -6.20 6.01
C SER A 28 17.24 -5.29 4.94
N VAL A 29 17.50 -4.06 5.31
CA VAL A 29 18.09 -3.04 4.43
C VAL A 29 19.11 -2.25 5.25
N ASP A 30 20.33 -2.15 4.76
CA ASP A 30 21.40 -1.34 5.38
C ASP A 30 21.58 -1.65 6.88
N ASP A 31 21.70 -2.95 7.21
CA ASP A 31 21.86 -3.45 8.58
C ASP A 31 20.66 -3.19 9.51
N LYS A 32 19.57 -2.68 8.98
CA LYS A 32 18.33 -2.53 9.73
C LYS A 32 17.33 -3.59 9.32
N THR A 33 16.64 -4.15 10.30
CA THR A 33 15.62 -5.17 10.07
C THR A 33 14.25 -4.62 10.42
N TYR A 34 13.31 -4.77 9.50
CA TYR A 34 11.92 -4.33 9.66
C TYR A 34 11.00 -5.54 9.73
N GLN A 35 10.12 -5.54 10.72
CA GLN A 35 9.07 -6.54 10.85
C GLN A 35 7.77 -5.92 10.36
N ILE A 36 7.26 -6.40 9.24
CA ILE A 36 6.06 -5.82 8.62
C ILE A 36 4.93 -6.87 8.62
N PRO A 37 3.76 -6.56 9.16
CA PRO A 37 2.65 -7.51 9.15
C PRO A 37 2.26 -7.90 7.73
N GLY A 38 2.33 -9.18 7.41
CA GLY A 38 2.02 -9.67 6.06
C GLY A 38 0.59 -9.36 5.65
N ALA A 39 -0.36 -9.45 6.58
CA ALA A 39 -1.76 -9.13 6.30
C ALA A 39 -1.93 -7.66 5.89
N PHE A 40 -1.19 -6.74 6.51
CA PHE A 40 -1.21 -5.33 6.13
C PHE A 40 -0.67 -5.12 4.72
N ILE A 41 0.45 -5.76 4.39
CA ILE A 41 1.06 -5.63 3.07
C ILE A 41 0.08 -6.09 2.00
N GLU A 42 -0.53 -7.25 2.20
CA GLU A 42 -1.47 -7.81 1.23
C GLU A 42 -2.69 -6.90 1.05
N ALA A 43 -3.29 -6.44 2.15
CA ALA A 43 -4.45 -5.55 2.12
C ALA A 43 -4.11 -4.23 1.43
N PHE A 44 -2.95 -3.65 1.76
CA PHE A 44 -2.50 -2.38 1.19
C PHE A 44 -2.27 -2.50 -0.32
N ALA A 45 -1.57 -3.56 -0.74
CA ALA A 45 -1.32 -3.79 -2.16
C ALA A 45 -2.62 -3.96 -2.94
N LYS A 46 -3.59 -4.71 -2.41
CA LYS A 46 -4.89 -4.88 -3.06
C LYS A 46 -5.64 -3.57 -3.20
N LEU A 47 -5.63 -2.74 -2.16
CA LEU A 47 -6.31 -1.44 -2.20
C LEU A 47 -5.69 -0.52 -3.24
N ILE A 48 -4.36 -0.49 -3.33
CA ILE A 48 -3.67 0.33 -4.32
C ILE A 48 -4.00 -0.14 -5.74
N VAL A 49 -3.97 -1.45 -5.98
CA VAL A 49 -4.28 -2.02 -7.31
C VAL A 49 -5.72 -1.70 -7.70
N ARG A 50 -6.67 -1.85 -6.78
CA ARG A 50 -8.08 -1.52 -7.05
C ARG A 50 -8.27 -0.05 -7.37
N GLU A 51 -7.65 0.82 -6.60
CA GLU A 51 -7.72 2.27 -6.82
C GLU A 51 -7.11 2.62 -8.17
N ALA A 52 -5.95 2.08 -8.50
CA ALA A 52 -5.30 2.31 -9.79
C ALA A 52 -6.16 1.79 -10.95
N ALA A 53 -6.83 0.66 -10.76
CA ALA A 53 -7.68 0.08 -11.79
C ALA A 53 -8.87 0.98 -12.13
N THR A 54 -9.41 1.72 -11.15
CA THR A 54 -10.50 2.67 -11.41
C THR A 54 -10.04 3.87 -12.23
N LEU A 55 -8.73 4.09 -12.31
CA LEU A 55 -8.12 5.21 -13.03
C LEU A 55 -7.53 4.79 -14.38
N ALA A 56 -7.86 3.58 -14.86
CA ALA A 56 -7.24 3.03 -16.06
C ALA A 56 -7.45 3.92 -17.29
N TYR A 57 -8.57 4.65 -17.35
CA TYR A 57 -8.86 5.56 -18.47
C TYR A 57 -8.02 6.83 -18.45
N ASP A 58 -7.43 7.18 -17.32
CA ASP A 58 -6.63 8.40 -17.18
C ASP A 58 -5.18 8.19 -17.60
N GLY A 59 -4.81 6.94 -17.90
CA GLY A 59 -3.46 6.60 -18.29
C GLY A 59 -2.45 6.64 -17.14
N PRO A 60 -1.17 6.32 -17.46
CA PRO A 60 -0.14 6.24 -16.41
C PRO A 60 0.06 7.56 -15.65
N ASN A 61 0.02 8.68 -16.34
CA ASN A 61 0.22 9.99 -15.70
C ASN A 61 -0.91 10.33 -14.73
N GLY A 62 -2.15 10.00 -15.09
CA GLY A 62 -3.29 10.19 -14.20
C GLY A 62 -3.19 9.34 -12.93
N ILE A 63 -2.74 8.12 -13.07
CA ILE A 63 -2.54 7.22 -11.92
C ILE A 63 -1.45 7.76 -10.99
N LEU A 64 -0.30 8.15 -11.53
CA LEU A 64 0.79 8.72 -10.75
C LEU A 64 0.35 9.99 -10.01
N GLU A 65 -0.37 10.85 -10.71
CA GLU A 65 -0.87 12.10 -10.14
C GLU A 65 -1.86 11.84 -9.01
N HIS A 66 -2.76 10.87 -9.18
CA HIS A 66 -3.75 10.51 -8.15
C HIS A 66 -3.06 10.07 -6.85
N PHE A 67 -2.01 9.28 -6.95
CA PHE A 67 -1.26 8.80 -5.78
C PHE A 67 -0.19 9.78 -5.31
N GLY A 68 0.01 10.89 -6.02
CA GLY A 68 1.02 11.88 -5.67
C GLY A 68 2.44 11.37 -5.81
N VAL A 69 2.67 10.47 -6.76
CA VAL A 69 3.99 9.89 -7.02
C VAL A 69 4.62 10.61 -8.22
N ASP A 70 5.88 11.04 -8.03
CA ASP A 70 6.61 11.69 -9.11
C ASP A 70 6.96 10.69 -10.22
N ASN A 71 7.01 11.19 -11.46
CA ASN A 71 7.22 10.38 -12.64
C ASN A 71 8.72 10.26 -12.98
N ASP A 72 9.53 10.01 -11.99
CA ASP A 72 10.98 9.89 -12.19
C ASP A 72 11.43 8.43 -12.17
#